data_e3326359f5d5ea17f9b24ee19d8ee02a
#
_entry.id   e3326359f5d5ea17f9b24ee19d8ee02a
#
_cell.length_a   1.000
_cell.length_b   1.000
_cell.length_c   1.000
_cell.angle_alpha   90.00
_cell.angle_beta   90.00
_cell.angle_gamma   90.00
#
_symmetry.space_group_name_H-M   'P 1'
#
loop_
_entity.id
_entity.type
_entity.pdbx_description
1 polymer ?
#
loop_
_entity_poly.entity_id
_entity_poly.type
_entity_poly.pdbx_seq_one_letter_code
_entity_poly.pdbx_strand_id
1 'polypeptide(L)'
;MKIFDTHCHIADPAFDEDRAEVIARFRESGVCRANVVADPCEEEPNQEKVFSLVEKYDFLCASIGAHPHNASRYDAAAERTILEYLNHPKCRLLGEIGLDYHYDLSPREVQKDVFDRQLELAWERRVPVQLHIREAHGDCMDMLRARLAAGRMPSGIMHCYTGSWEAAKVYLDAGLYISLSGALTFKNAPKLQEVCRNVPADRLLIETDCPYMAPVPLRGRRNEPAFITNTLAKAAELREISPERMAEQLYENALRIFGLRDEV
;
A
#
# COMPACT_ATOMS: atom_id res chain seq x y z
N MET A 1 -0.49 -1.64 -21.83
CA MET A 1 -0.62 -2.47 -20.60
C MET A 1 -1.51 -1.74 -19.63
N LYS A 2 -2.35 -2.45 -18.85
CA LYS A 2 -3.08 -1.88 -17.71
C LYS A 2 -2.25 -2.09 -16.46
N ILE A 3 -1.97 -1.03 -15.71
CA ILE A 3 -1.20 -1.07 -14.44
C ILE A 3 -2.05 -0.46 -13.34
N PHE A 4 -2.04 -1.06 -12.15
CA PHE A 4 -2.63 -0.53 -10.94
C PHE A 4 -1.50 -0.20 -9.96
N ASP A 5 -1.31 1.07 -9.62
CA ASP A 5 -0.43 1.48 -8.52
C ASP A 5 -1.19 1.31 -7.20
N THR A 6 -0.86 0.26 -6.44
CA THR A 6 -1.64 -0.10 -5.25
C THR A 6 -1.38 0.80 -4.03
N HIS A 7 -0.40 1.70 -4.09
CA HIS A 7 -0.08 2.64 -3.01
C HIS A 7 0.71 3.85 -3.51
N CYS A 8 0.13 5.03 -3.41
CA CYS A 8 0.83 6.28 -3.72
C CYS A 8 0.34 7.44 -2.85
N HIS A 9 1.24 8.40 -2.56
CA HIS A 9 0.92 9.63 -1.84
C HIS A 9 0.86 10.83 -2.80
N ILE A 10 0.08 10.73 -3.89
CA ILE A 10 -0.02 11.83 -4.87
C ILE A 10 -0.63 13.10 -4.29
N ALA A 11 -1.25 13.05 -3.11
CA ALA A 11 -1.70 14.22 -2.36
C ALA A 11 -0.58 14.92 -1.58
N ASP A 12 0.61 14.33 -1.46
CA ASP A 12 1.78 14.88 -0.76
C ASP A 12 2.12 16.29 -1.28
N PRO A 13 2.53 17.22 -0.39
CA PRO A 13 2.97 18.57 -0.78
C PRO A 13 4.10 18.59 -1.83
N ALA A 14 4.94 17.55 -1.89
CA ALA A 14 5.98 17.42 -2.91
C ALA A 14 5.45 17.49 -4.35
N PHE A 15 4.14 17.27 -4.56
CA PHE A 15 3.49 17.35 -5.87
C PHE A 15 2.67 18.61 -6.08
N ASP A 16 2.60 19.54 -5.14
CA ASP A 16 1.68 20.69 -5.23
C ASP A 16 1.89 21.55 -6.48
N GLU A 17 3.13 21.70 -6.92
CA GLU A 17 3.48 22.55 -8.07
C GLU A 17 3.11 21.90 -9.42
N ASP A 18 3.13 20.54 -9.52
CA ASP A 18 2.99 19.85 -10.81
C ASP A 18 2.08 18.60 -10.76
N ARG A 19 1.22 18.49 -9.75
CA ARG A 19 0.35 17.31 -9.54
C ARG A 19 -0.50 16.97 -10.75
N ALA A 20 -1.02 17.97 -11.45
CA ALA A 20 -1.87 17.73 -12.62
C ALA A 20 -1.08 17.08 -13.76
N GLU A 21 0.15 17.54 -13.99
CA GLU A 21 1.07 17.01 -14.99
C GLU A 21 1.53 15.59 -14.62
N VAL A 22 1.80 15.36 -13.32
CA VAL A 22 2.14 14.01 -12.82
C VAL A 22 0.98 13.05 -13.05
N ILE A 23 -0.27 13.46 -12.76
CA ILE A 23 -1.46 12.65 -13.00
C ILE A 23 -1.68 12.38 -14.50
N ALA A 24 -1.38 13.33 -15.37
CA ALA A 24 -1.44 13.10 -16.82
C ALA A 24 -0.43 12.02 -17.26
N ARG A 25 0.81 12.06 -16.74
CA ARG A 25 1.84 11.06 -17.03
C ARG A 25 1.47 9.65 -16.55
N PHE A 26 0.64 9.49 -15.51
CA PHE A 26 0.10 8.18 -15.10
C PHE A 26 -0.54 7.48 -16.30
N ARG A 27 -1.49 8.17 -16.93
CA ARG A 27 -2.27 7.63 -18.04
C ARG A 27 -1.40 7.28 -19.25
N GLU A 28 -0.45 8.13 -19.56
CA GLU A 28 0.51 7.93 -20.66
C GLU A 28 1.40 6.71 -20.42
N SER A 29 1.76 6.42 -19.17
CA SER A 29 2.59 5.27 -18.81
C SER A 29 1.81 3.94 -18.71
N GLY A 30 0.48 3.99 -18.86
CA GLY A 30 -0.39 2.81 -18.74
C GLY A 30 -0.92 2.56 -17.32
N VAL A 31 -0.65 3.45 -16.36
CA VAL A 31 -1.31 3.40 -15.04
C VAL A 31 -2.76 3.83 -15.22
N CYS A 32 -3.65 2.87 -15.19
CA CYS A 32 -5.09 3.08 -15.38
C CYS A 32 -5.89 3.11 -14.07
N ARG A 33 -5.28 2.71 -12.96
CA ARG A 33 -5.82 2.85 -11.60
C ARG A 33 -4.70 3.13 -10.60
N ALA A 34 -5.01 3.91 -9.56
CA ALA A 34 -4.10 4.11 -8.44
C ALA A 34 -4.87 4.28 -7.11
N ASN A 35 -4.28 3.80 -6.01
CA ASN A 35 -4.78 4.00 -4.66
C ASN A 35 -4.01 5.14 -3.99
N VAL A 36 -4.73 6.17 -3.55
CA VAL A 36 -4.18 7.33 -2.86
C VAL A 36 -4.42 7.19 -1.36
N VAL A 37 -3.37 7.40 -0.57
CA VAL A 37 -3.39 7.14 0.87
C VAL A 37 -3.71 8.40 1.65
N ALA A 38 -4.63 8.29 2.62
CA ALA A 38 -5.03 9.35 3.53
C ALA A 38 -4.71 8.99 4.98
N ASP A 39 -4.16 9.94 5.73
CA ASP A 39 -3.98 9.85 7.18
C ASP A 39 -4.59 11.07 7.89
N PRO A 40 -5.65 10.89 8.70
CA PRO A 40 -6.27 11.97 9.45
C PRO A 40 -5.48 12.35 10.72
N CYS A 41 -4.42 11.61 11.04
CA CYS A 41 -3.56 11.83 12.20
C CYS A 41 -2.25 12.57 11.86
N GLU A 42 -2.03 12.94 10.59
CA GLU A 42 -0.91 13.81 10.23
C GLU A 42 -0.97 15.16 10.96
N GLU A 43 0.15 15.86 11.02
CA GLU A 43 0.19 17.23 11.56
C GLU A 43 -0.70 18.16 10.74
N GLU A 44 -0.68 17.99 9.42
CA GLU A 44 -1.62 18.59 8.47
C GLU A 44 -2.44 17.46 7.84
N PRO A 45 -3.62 17.12 8.41
CA PRO A 45 -4.44 16.01 7.93
C PRO A 45 -4.79 16.14 6.45
N ASN A 46 -4.59 15.08 5.68
CA ASN A 46 -4.64 15.14 4.21
C ASN A 46 -5.90 14.50 3.59
N GLN A 47 -6.82 13.93 4.41
CA GLN A 47 -7.96 13.18 3.91
C GLN A 47 -8.86 13.99 2.96
N GLU A 48 -9.14 15.26 3.25
CA GLU A 48 -9.97 16.09 2.38
C GLU A 48 -9.34 16.27 0.99
N LYS A 49 -8.02 16.49 0.95
CA LYS A 49 -7.26 16.60 -0.30
C LYS A 49 -7.26 15.31 -1.08
N VAL A 50 -7.05 14.16 -0.41
CA VAL A 50 -7.09 12.84 -1.03
C VAL A 50 -8.46 12.57 -1.64
N PHE A 51 -9.54 12.76 -0.86
CA PHE A 51 -10.88 12.46 -1.35
C PHE A 51 -11.36 13.43 -2.43
N SER A 52 -10.96 14.70 -2.40
CA SER A 52 -11.16 15.63 -3.52
C SER A 52 -10.46 15.16 -4.81
N LEU A 53 -9.26 14.60 -4.71
CA LEU A 53 -8.56 14.03 -5.88
C LEU A 53 -9.28 12.80 -6.43
N VAL A 54 -9.70 11.87 -5.57
CA VAL A 54 -10.37 10.65 -6.06
C VAL A 54 -11.77 10.95 -6.62
N GLU A 55 -12.44 11.99 -6.14
CA GLU A 55 -13.69 12.45 -6.75
C GLU A 55 -13.46 13.04 -8.14
N LYS A 56 -12.40 13.83 -8.30
CA LYS A 56 -12.03 14.47 -9.57
C LYS A 56 -11.57 13.49 -10.65
N TYR A 57 -10.91 12.39 -10.26
CA TYR A 57 -10.31 11.44 -11.19
C TYR A 57 -10.90 10.03 -10.99
N ASP A 58 -11.66 9.55 -11.97
CA ASP A 58 -12.41 8.28 -11.88
C ASP A 58 -11.52 7.04 -11.71
N PHE A 59 -10.29 7.08 -12.17
CA PHE A 59 -9.33 5.99 -12.06
C PHE A 59 -8.63 5.93 -10.70
N LEU A 60 -8.83 6.92 -9.82
CA LEU A 60 -8.29 6.92 -8.47
C LEU A 60 -9.29 6.30 -7.48
N CYS A 61 -8.77 5.56 -6.52
CA CYS A 61 -9.43 5.15 -5.30
C CYS A 61 -8.59 5.56 -4.09
N ALA A 62 -9.12 5.38 -2.90
CA ALA A 62 -8.44 5.79 -1.66
C ALA A 62 -8.37 4.65 -0.65
N SER A 63 -7.40 4.77 0.24
CA SER A 63 -7.35 4.16 1.56
C SER A 63 -7.26 5.25 2.63
N ILE A 64 -7.70 4.94 3.85
CA ILE A 64 -7.60 5.84 5.00
C ILE A 64 -7.25 5.07 6.26
N GLY A 65 -6.30 5.58 7.05
CA GLY A 65 -5.88 4.98 8.31
C GLY A 65 -4.91 5.88 9.05
N ALA A 66 -4.65 5.58 10.32
CA ALA A 66 -3.62 6.26 11.11
C ALA A 66 -2.30 5.52 10.97
N HIS A 67 -1.33 6.13 10.31
CA HIS A 67 0.01 5.60 10.13
C HIS A 67 0.73 5.45 11.48
N PRO A 68 1.60 4.45 11.69
CA PRO A 68 2.31 4.24 12.94
C PRO A 68 3.12 5.45 13.42
N HIS A 69 3.62 6.28 12.53
CA HIS A 69 4.29 7.53 12.91
C HIS A 69 3.37 8.47 13.69
N ASN A 70 2.09 8.48 13.37
CA ASN A 70 1.07 9.37 13.91
C ASN A 70 0.18 8.70 14.96
N ALA A 71 0.51 7.48 15.41
CA ALA A 71 -0.30 6.71 16.35
C ALA A 71 -0.59 7.49 17.65
N SER A 72 0.34 8.31 18.14
CA SER A 72 0.12 9.16 19.32
C SER A 72 -0.95 10.24 19.16
N ARG A 73 -1.39 10.53 17.92
CA ARG A 73 -2.47 11.47 17.63
C ARG A 73 -3.81 10.78 17.37
N TYR A 74 -3.83 9.45 17.37
CA TYR A 74 -5.05 8.69 17.19
C TYR A 74 -5.96 8.83 18.41
N ASP A 75 -7.14 9.40 18.20
CA ASP A 75 -8.15 9.60 19.21
C ASP A 75 -9.56 9.28 18.67
N ALA A 76 -10.58 9.49 19.49
CA ALA A 76 -11.95 9.25 19.09
C ALA A 76 -12.44 10.14 17.94
N ALA A 77 -11.81 11.29 17.70
CA ALA A 77 -12.15 12.16 16.57
C ALA A 77 -11.54 11.59 15.30
N ALA A 78 -10.26 11.20 15.31
CA ALA A 78 -9.58 10.54 14.20
C ALA A 78 -10.29 9.23 13.81
N GLU A 79 -10.70 8.41 14.79
CA GLU A 79 -11.47 7.20 14.52
C GLU A 79 -12.80 7.49 13.82
N ARG A 80 -13.55 8.50 14.27
CA ARG A 80 -14.79 8.92 13.60
C ARG A 80 -14.53 9.37 12.16
N THR A 81 -13.48 10.14 11.92
CA THR A 81 -13.08 10.56 10.57
C THR A 81 -12.78 9.36 9.69
N ILE A 82 -11.97 8.40 10.17
CA ILE A 82 -11.70 7.16 9.43
C ILE A 82 -13.01 6.44 9.08
N LEU A 83 -13.90 6.26 10.06
CA LEU A 83 -15.17 5.57 9.86
C LEU A 83 -16.11 6.28 8.89
N GLU A 84 -16.10 7.61 8.87
CA GLU A 84 -16.85 8.43 7.93
C GLU A 84 -16.36 8.22 6.49
N TYR A 85 -15.05 8.37 6.27
CA TYR A 85 -14.46 8.24 4.95
C TYR A 85 -14.44 6.78 4.43
N LEU A 86 -14.42 5.78 5.30
CA LEU A 86 -14.61 4.38 4.90
C LEU A 86 -15.99 4.11 4.25
N ASN A 87 -16.99 4.97 4.47
CA ASN A 87 -18.27 4.86 3.79
C ASN A 87 -18.25 5.50 2.38
N HIS A 88 -17.18 6.23 2.01
CA HIS A 88 -17.05 6.81 0.68
C HIS A 88 -16.91 5.72 -0.38
N PRO A 89 -17.67 5.76 -1.51
CA PRO A 89 -17.69 4.68 -2.50
C PRO A 89 -16.36 4.41 -3.19
N LYS A 90 -15.41 5.35 -3.15
CA LYS A 90 -14.05 5.20 -3.69
C LYS A 90 -13.01 4.84 -2.61
N CYS A 91 -13.37 4.79 -1.33
CA CYS A 91 -12.52 4.24 -0.28
C CYS A 91 -12.57 2.72 -0.31
N ARG A 92 -11.43 2.06 -0.45
CA ARG A 92 -11.36 0.62 -0.68
C ARG A 92 -10.66 -0.16 0.42
N LEU A 93 -9.79 0.48 1.18
CA LEU A 93 -8.97 -0.16 2.21
C LEU A 93 -8.94 0.71 3.48
N LEU A 94 -8.79 0.05 4.63
CA LEU A 94 -8.34 0.71 5.85
C LEU A 94 -6.81 0.65 5.87
N GLY A 95 -6.18 1.78 5.73
CA GLY A 95 -4.71 1.90 5.64
C GLY A 95 -4.29 3.29 5.14
N GLU A 96 -3.11 3.63 5.45
CA GLU A 96 -1.96 2.83 5.88
C GLU A 96 -1.94 2.70 7.41
N ILE A 97 -1.80 1.48 7.94
CA ILE A 97 -1.77 1.19 9.37
C ILE A 97 -0.63 0.20 9.67
N GLY A 98 -0.14 0.15 10.89
CA GLY A 98 0.89 -0.83 11.21
C GLY A 98 1.87 -0.44 12.29
N LEU A 99 3.15 -0.84 12.11
CA LEU A 99 4.23 -0.66 13.07
C LEU A 99 5.51 -0.18 12.36
N ASP A 100 6.14 0.86 12.88
CA ASP A 100 7.44 1.37 12.42
C ASP A 100 8.38 1.56 13.62
N TYR A 101 9.33 0.63 13.78
CA TYR A 101 10.35 0.69 14.82
C TYR A 101 11.67 1.26 14.30
N HIS A 102 11.73 1.64 13.03
CA HIS A 102 12.89 2.29 12.45
C HIS A 102 12.92 3.78 12.81
N TYR A 103 11.84 4.50 12.52
CA TYR A 103 11.69 5.91 12.88
C TYR A 103 11.22 6.09 14.33
N ASP A 104 10.39 5.18 14.84
CA ASP A 104 9.93 5.10 16.24
C ASP A 104 9.31 6.42 16.74
N LEU A 105 8.55 7.12 15.86
CA LEU A 105 8.02 8.47 16.13
C LEU A 105 6.86 8.49 17.13
N SER A 106 6.16 7.38 17.30
CA SER A 106 5.19 7.15 18.38
C SER A 106 5.69 6.00 19.26
N PRO A 107 5.40 5.98 20.56
CA PRO A 107 5.78 4.87 21.44
C PRO A 107 5.25 3.53 20.91
N ARG A 108 6.08 2.48 20.95
CA ARG A 108 5.74 1.17 20.34
C ARG A 108 4.46 0.55 20.89
N GLU A 109 4.19 0.69 22.18
CA GLU A 109 2.94 0.20 22.78
C GLU A 109 1.74 0.96 22.22
N VAL A 110 1.85 2.28 22.02
CA VAL A 110 0.80 3.08 21.39
C VAL A 110 0.59 2.65 19.91
N GLN A 111 1.69 2.42 19.18
CA GLN A 111 1.60 1.89 17.81
C GLN A 111 0.83 0.56 17.79
N LYS A 112 1.13 -0.37 18.71
CA LYS A 112 0.46 -1.67 18.80
C LYS A 112 -1.03 -1.55 19.15
N ASP A 113 -1.37 -0.71 20.12
CA ASP A 113 -2.76 -0.48 20.52
C ASP A 113 -3.59 0.10 19.37
N VAL A 114 -3.06 1.11 18.68
CA VAL A 114 -3.70 1.76 17.53
C VAL A 114 -3.80 0.80 16.34
N PHE A 115 -2.76 0.02 16.08
CA PHE A 115 -2.77 -0.99 15.04
C PHE A 115 -3.83 -2.08 15.31
N ASP A 116 -3.88 -2.60 16.54
CA ASP A 116 -4.88 -3.60 16.92
C ASP A 116 -6.30 -3.05 16.80
N ARG A 117 -6.53 -1.82 17.26
CA ARG A 117 -7.84 -1.16 17.13
C ARG A 117 -8.26 -1.01 15.67
N GLN A 118 -7.36 -0.60 14.78
CA GLN A 118 -7.67 -0.44 13.37
C GLN A 118 -7.87 -1.78 12.64
N LEU A 119 -7.16 -2.83 13.04
CA LEU A 119 -7.43 -4.20 12.56
C LEU A 119 -8.84 -4.66 12.97
N GLU A 120 -9.28 -4.32 14.18
CA GLU A 120 -10.66 -4.63 14.63
C GLU A 120 -11.69 -3.88 13.79
N LEU A 121 -11.49 -2.58 13.56
CA LEU A 121 -12.37 -1.77 12.70
C LEU A 121 -12.48 -2.36 11.28
N ALA A 122 -11.34 -2.77 10.70
CA ALA A 122 -11.31 -3.39 9.38
C ALA A 122 -12.12 -4.69 9.35
N TRP A 123 -11.98 -5.52 10.39
CA TRP A 123 -12.76 -6.75 10.54
C TRP A 123 -14.26 -6.47 10.67
N GLU A 124 -14.65 -5.56 11.55
CA GLU A 124 -16.05 -5.16 11.77
C GLU A 124 -16.70 -4.60 10.50
N ARG A 125 -15.95 -3.80 9.74
CA ARG A 125 -16.41 -3.17 8.49
C ARG A 125 -16.28 -4.06 7.26
N ARG A 126 -15.60 -5.20 7.37
CA ARG A 126 -15.30 -6.13 6.28
C ARG A 126 -14.55 -5.45 5.13
N VAL A 127 -13.64 -4.56 5.46
CA VAL A 127 -12.75 -3.90 4.51
C VAL A 127 -11.35 -4.48 4.61
N PRO A 128 -10.62 -4.62 3.49
CA PRO A 128 -9.23 -5.06 3.54
C PRO A 128 -8.34 -3.97 4.14
N VAL A 129 -7.17 -4.40 4.65
CA VAL A 129 -6.18 -3.48 5.25
C VAL A 129 -4.96 -3.29 4.37
N GLN A 130 -4.28 -2.15 4.51
CA GLN A 130 -2.96 -1.90 3.93
C GLN A 130 -1.96 -1.66 5.04
N LEU A 131 -0.97 -2.57 5.17
CA LEU A 131 -0.10 -2.70 6.33
C LEU A 131 1.30 -2.16 6.05
N HIS A 132 1.74 -1.20 6.88
CA HIS A 132 3.09 -0.69 6.97
C HIS A 132 3.85 -1.41 8.09
N ILE A 133 4.88 -2.17 7.77
CA ILE A 133 5.69 -2.87 8.78
C ILE A 133 7.17 -2.64 8.49
N ARG A 134 7.82 -1.89 9.37
CA ARG A 134 9.24 -1.56 9.26
C ARG A 134 9.99 -1.87 10.54
N GLU A 135 10.93 -2.81 10.48
CA GLU A 135 11.72 -3.32 11.61
C GLU A 135 10.87 -3.85 12.79
N ALA A 136 9.59 -4.20 12.53
CA ALA A 136 8.59 -4.62 13.51
C ALA A 136 7.92 -5.96 13.16
N HIS A 137 8.55 -6.77 12.30
CA HIS A 137 7.93 -8.03 11.81
C HIS A 137 7.57 -9.01 12.93
N GLY A 138 8.36 -9.07 14.03
CA GLY A 138 8.08 -9.97 15.16
C GLY A 138 6.72 -9.67 15.78
N ASP A 139 6.55 -8.47 16.30
CA ASP A 139 5.30 -8.04 16.96
C ASP A 139 4.11 -8.10 15.98
N CYS A 140 4.30 -7.66 14.73
CA CYS A 140 3.26 -7.76 13.72
C CYS A 140 2.78 -9.20 13.51
N MET A 141 3.71 -10.14 13.30
CA MET A 141 3.36 -11.56 13.09
C MET A 141 2.62 -12.15 14.29
N ASP A 142 3.01 -11.80 15.51
CA ASP A 142 2.35 -12.29 16.72
C ASP A 142 0.92 -11.72 16.85
N MET A 143 0.72 -10.43 16.56
CA MET A 143 -0.61 -9.80 16.54
C MET A 143 -1.50 -10.44 15.45
N LEU A 144 -1.00 -10.62 14.23
CA LEU A 144 -1.77 -11.23 13.14
C LEU A 144 -2.10 -12.69 13.40
N ARG A 145 -1.18 -13.47 14.00
CA ARG A 145 -1.46 -14.86 14.42
C ARG A 145 -2.56 -14.93 15.47
N ALA A 146 -2.55 -14.03 16.45
CA ALA A 146 -3.60 -13.96 17.48
C ALA A 146 -4.98 -13.69 16.85
N ARG A 147 -5.05 -12.75 15.90
CA ARG A 147 -6.28 -12.44 15.15
C ARG A 147 -6.73 -13.59 14.26
N LEU A 148 -5.81 -14.25 13.58
CA LEU A 148 -6.11 -15.43 12.76
C LEU A 148 -6.68 -16.56 13.62
N ALA A 149 -6.07 -16.84 14.77
CA ALA A 149 -6.55 -17.85 15.72
C ALA A 149 -7.95 -17.51 16.27
N ALA A 150 -8.25 -16.24 16.44
CA ALA A 150 -9.58 -15.76 16.85
C ALA A 150 -10.62 -15.74 15.71
N GLY A 151 -10.22 -16.03 14.47
CA GLY A 151 -11.09 -15.93 13.29
C GLY A 151 -11.46 -14.48 12.93
N ARG A 152 -10.62 -13.50 13.30
CA ARG A 152 -10.86 -12.06 13.16
C ARG A 152 -9.82 -11.36 12.29
N MET A 153 -9.18 -12.10 11.39
CA MET A 153 -8.15 -11.56 10.49
C MET A 153 -8.81 -10.94 9.25
N PRO A 154 -8.67 -9.62 9.01
CA PRO A 154 -9.09 -9.03 7.75
C PRO A 154 -8.16 -9.46 6.61
N SER A 155 -8.67 -9.49 5.38
CA SER A 155 -7.82 -9.56 4.20
C SER A 155 -6.99 -8.28 4.06
N GLY A 156 -5.89 -8.32 3.30
CA GLY A 156 -5.10 -7.10 3.15
C GLY A 156 -3.82 -7.25 2.34
N ILE A 157 -3.03 -6.19 2.40
CA ILE A 157 -1.81 -6.01 1.63
C ILE A 157 -0.67 -5.67 2.61
N MET A 158 0.43 -6.39 2.52
CA MET A 158 1.72 -5.95 3.07
C MET A 158 2.31 -4.96 2.07
N HIS A 159 2.11 -3.68 2.31
CA HIS A 159 2.58 -2.58 1.48
C HIS A 159 4.10 -2.43 1.60
N CYS A 160 4.73 -1.96 0.52
CA CYS A 160 6.17 -1.65 0.42
C CYS A 160 7.05 -2.71 1.13
N TYR A 161 6.76 -3.97 0.86
CA TYR A 161 7.37 -5.07 1.59
C TYR A 161 8.89 -5.08 1.44
N THR A 162 9.62 -5.12 2.57
CA THR A 162 11.09 -5.14 2.61
C THR A 162 11.66 -6.30 3.43
N GLY A 163 10.81 -7.21 3.91
CA GLY A 163 11.20 -8.37 4.71
C GLY A 163 11.85 -9.51 3.92
N SER A 164 12.13 -10.62 4.63
CA SER A 164 12.65 -11.85 4.04
C SER A 164 11.53 -12.71 3.44
N TRP A 165 11.92 -13.73 2.65
CA TRP A 165 10.97 -14.73 2.14
C TRP A 165 10.30 -15.51 3.29
N GLU A 166 11.04 -15.83 4.36
CA GLU A 166 10.51 -16.52 5.53
C GLU A 166 9.39 -15.74 6.21
N ALA A 167 9.58 -14.43 6.35
CA ALA A 167 8.53 -13.55 6.89
C ALA A 167 7.34 -13.41 5.92
N ALA A 168 7.60 -13.33 4.62
CA ALA A 168 6.55 -13.24 3.61
C ALA A 168 5.61 -14.46 3.66
N LYS A 169 6.13 -15.66 3.89
CA LYS A 169 5.32 -16.89 4.04
C LYS A 169 4.28 -16.76 5.15
N VAL A 170 4.66 -16.19 6.30
CA VAL A 170 3.73 -15.99 7.43
C VAL A 170 2.58 -15.07 7.06
N TYR A 171 2.87 -13.99 6.32
CA TYR A 171 1.83 -13.06 5.84
C TYR A 171 0.94 -13.70 4.77
N LEU A 172 1.52 -14.48 3.87
CA LEU A 172 0.77 -15.22 2.86
C LEU A 172 -0.16 -16.27 3.49
N ASP A 173 0.32 -17.00 4.52
CA ASP A 173 -0.47 -17.95 5.28
C ASP A 173 -1.63 -17.26 6.04
N ALA A 174 -1.46 -16.01 6.43
CA ALA A 174 -2.52 -15.18 6.97
C ALA A 174 -3.50 -14.61 5.90
N GLY A 175 -3.31 -14.98 4.62
CA GLY A 175 -4.18 -14.58 3.52
C GLY A 175 -3.86 -13.20 2.92
N LEU A 176 -2.72 -12.60 3.27
CA LEU A 176 -2.34 -11.27 2.77
C LEU A 176 -1.68 -11.35 1.39
N TYR A 177 -1.71 -10.23 0.69
CA TYR A 177 -0.93 -9.97 -0.52
C TYR A 177 0.41 -9.32 -0.16
N ILE A 178 1.41 -9.50 -1.02
CA ILE A 178 2.71 -8.83 -0.90
C ILE A 178 2.84 -7.82 -2.03
N SER A 179 3.01 -6.55 -1.68
CA SER A 179 3.23 -5.47 -2.64
C SER A 179 4.69 -5.02 -2.63
N LEU A 180 5.28 -4.90 -3.81
CA LEU A 180 6.69 -4.55 -4.02
C LEU A 180 6.81 -3.19 -4.69
N SER A 181 7.61 -2.31 -4.10
CA SER A 181 7.88 -0.96 -4.60
C SER A 181 9.14 -0.89 -5.47
N GLY A 182 9.56 0.32 -5.83
CA GLY A 182 10.79 0.59 -6.57
C GLY A 182 12.06 -0.02 -5.97
N ALA A 183 12.05 -0.34 -4.68
CA ALA A 183 13.14 -1.04 -3.99
C ALA A 183 13.51 -2.39 -4.63
N LEU A 184 12.56 -3.07 -5.27
CA LEU A 184 12.79 -4.30 -6.02
C LEU A 184 13.91 -4.17 -7.07
N THR A 185 14.06 -2.98 -7.64
CA THR A 185 15.04 -2.69 -8.71
C THR A 185 16.45 -2.46 -8.18
N PHE A 186 16.64 -2.35 -6.85
CA PHE A 186 17.94 -1.99 -6.28
C PHE A 186 18.90 -3.17 -6.32
N LYS A 187 20.19 -2.88 -6.62
CA LYS A 187 21.24 -3.91 -6.69
C LYS A 187 21.47 -4.63 -5.35
N ASN A 188 21.26 -3.94 -4.25
CA ASN A 188 21.43 -4.46 -2.88
C ASN A 188 20.13 -5.01 -2.27
N ALA A 189 19.15 -5.39 -3.09
CA ALA A 189 17.87 -5.95 -2.64
C ALA A 189 17.68 -7.45 -2.99
N PRO A 190 18.68 -8.35 -2.80
CA PRO A 190 18.55 -9.75 -3.19
C PRO A 190 17.41 -10.47 -2.46
N LYS A 191 17.13 -10.09 -1.20
CA LYS A 191 15.99 -10.64 -0.43
C LYS A 191 14.65 -10.32 -1.07
N LEU A 192 14.44 -9.07 -1.52
CA LEU A 192 13.20 -8.68 -2.21
C LEU A 192 13.06 -9.39 -3.55
N GLN A 193 14.17 -9.58 -4.26
CA GLN A 193 14.17 -10.32 -5.51
C GLN A 193 13.83 -11.79 -5.29
N GLU A 194 14.28 -12.40 -4.19
CA GLU A 194 13.86 -13.73 -3.78
C GLU A 194 12.35 -13.78 -3.47
N VAL A 195 11.85 -12.82 -2.70
CA VAL A 195 10.40 -12.69 -2.43
C VAL A 195 9.62 -12.57 -3.74
N CYS A 196 10.05 -11.71 -4.65
CA CYS A 196 9.42 -11.55 -5.96
C CYS A 196 9.34 -12.85 -6.75
N ARG A 197 10.39 -13.70 -6.72
CA ARG A 197 10.40 -15.00 -7.42
C ARG A 197 9.44 -16.01 -6.80
N ASN A 198 9.27 -15.99 -5.47
CA ASN A 198 8.64 -17.07 -4.73
C ASN A 198 7.17 -16.78 -4.32
N VAL A 199 6.75 -15.51 -4.21
CA VAL A 199 5.35 -15.18 -3.88
C VAL A 199 4.40 -15.82 -4.88
N PRO A 200 3.32 -16.50 -4.43
CA PRO A 200 2.30 -17.04 -5.34
C PRO A 200 1.82 -15.99 -6.34
N ALA A 201 1.63 -16.42 -7.58
CA ALA A 201 1.30 -15.51 -8.67
C ALA A 201 0.05 -14.66 -8.39
N ASP A 202 -0.93 -15.24 -7.70
CA ASP A 202 -2.20 -14.61 -7.33
C ASP A 202 -2.16 -13.78 -6.03
N ARG A 203 -0.96 -13.59 -5.45
CA ARG A 203 -0.72 -12.84 -4.20
C ARG A 203 0.30 -11.72 -4.34
N LEU A 204 0.85 -11.50 -5.53
CA LEU A 204 1.83 -10.45 -5.79
C LEU A 204 1.14 -9.18 -6.28
N LEU A 205 1.61 -8.03 -5.79
CA LEU A 205 1.21 -6.69 -6.19
C LEU A 205 2.46 -5.82 -6.41
N ILE A 206 2.30 -4.68 -7.05
CA ILE A 206 3.31 -3.63 -7.17
C ILE A 206 2.70 -2.27 -6.87
N GLU A 207 3.57 -1.35 -6.47
CA GLU A 207 3.24 0.02 -6.13
C GLU A 207 4.42 0.96 -6.37
N THR A 208 4.20 2.26 -6.27
CA THR A 208 5.30 3.22 -6.28
C THR A 208 5.74 3.64 -4.90
N ASP A 209 4.82 3.83 -3.97
CA ASP A 209 5.07 4.50 -2.69
C ASP A 209 5.61 5.93 -2.92
N CYS A 210 5.21 6.57 -4.02
CA CYS A 210 5.69 7.91 -4.35
C CYS A 210 5.18 8.97 -3.37
N PRO A 211 5.98 10.00 -3.05
CA PRO A 211 7.22 10.46 -3.70
C PRO A 211 8.50 9.69 -3.34
N TYR A 212 8.40 8.62 -2.56
CA TYR A 212 9.52 7.82 -2.05
C TYR A 212 9.90 6.69 -3.02
N MET A 213 10.97 5.97 -2.72
CA MET A 213 11.34 4.67 -3.31
C MET A 213 11.52 4.66 -4.84
N ALA A 214 11.96 5.78 -5.45
CA ALA A 214 12.19 5.84 -6.90
C ALA A 214 13.03 4.65 -7.41
N PRO A 215 12.54 3.92 -8.45
CA PRO A 215 13.23 2.75 -8.98
C PRO A 215 14.50 3.12 -9.76
N VAL A 216 15.39 2.14 -9.96
CA VAL A 216 16.49 2.27 -10.94
C VAL A 216 15.88 2.35 -12.35
N PRO A 217 16.38 3.24 -13.26
CA PRO A 217 17.55 4.10 -13.12
C PRO A 217 17.29 5.48 -12.50
N LEU A 218 16.12 5.71 -11.92
CA LEU A 218 15.63 7.03 -11.49
C LEU A 218 15.90 7.34 -10.00
N ARG A 219 16.72 6.52 -9.34
CA ARG A 219 17.08 6.76 -7.92
C ARG A 219 17.62 8.18 -7.68
N GLY A 220 17.20 8.76 -6.53
CA GLY A 220 17.58 10.12 -6.15
C GLY A 220 16.69 11.21 -6.74
N ARG A 221 15.73 10.85 -7.60
CA ARG A 221 14.66 11.75 -8.03
C ARG A 221 13.43 11.57 -7.15
N ARG A 222 12.53 12.56 -7.13
CA ARG A 222 11.17 12.39 -6.61
C ARG A 222 10.50 11.29 -7.44
N ASN A 223 9.99 10.25 -6.77
CA ASN A 223 9.25 9.19 -7.43
C ASN A 223 7.88 9.70 -7.90
N GLU A 224 7.32 9.08 -8.92
CA GLU A 224 5.96 9.33 -9.40
C GLU A 224 5.35 8.03 -9.94
N PRO A 225 4.01 7.91 -10.01
CA PRO A 225 3.37 6.67 -10.43
C PRO A 225 3.74 6.18 -11.84
N ALA A 226 4.11 7.08 -12.74
CA ALA A 226 4.61 6.69 -14.06
C ALA A 226 5.87 5.80 -14.00
N PHE A 227 6.65 5.89 -12.92
CA PHE A 227 7.88 5.12 -12.75
C PHE A 227 7.65 3.65 -12.35
N ILE A 228 6.43 3.26 -12.01
CA ILE A 228 6.04 1.88 -11.69
C ILE A 228 6.38 0.89 -12.82
N THR A 229 6.46 1.37 -14.05
CA THR A 229 6.87 0.59 -15.22
C THR A 229 8.25 -0.06 -15.06
N ASN A 230 9.16 0.58 -14.32
CA ASN A 230 10.48 0.02 -14.01
C ASN A 230 10.38 -1.12 -12.99
N THR A 231 9.52 -0.98 -11.98
CA THR A 231 9.24 -2.05 -11.00
C THR A 231 8.57 -3.24 -11.69
N LEU A 232 7.60 -2.98 -12.56
CA LEU A 232 6.93 -3.98 -13.38
C LEU A 232 7.92 -4.75 -14.24
N ALA A 233 8.79 -4.04 -14.98
CA ALA A 233 9.80 -4.66 -15.83
C ALA A 233 10.76 -5.56 -15.04
N LYS A 234 11.17 -5.11 -13.85
CA LYS A 234 12.01 -5.91 -12.95
C LYS A 234 11.29 -7.13 -12.41
N ALA A 235 10.02 -7.02 -12.04
CA ALA A 235 9.21 -8.16 -11.60
C ALA A 235 9.05 -9.19 -12.73
N ALA A 236 8.78 -8.75 -13.96
CA ALA A 236 8.68 -9.61 -15.15
C ALA A 236 10.01 -10.35 -15.45
N GLU A 237 11.14 -9.64 -15.39
CA GLU A 237 12.50 -10.23 -15.53
C GLU A 237 12.71 -11.34 -14.48
N LEU A 238 12.43 -11.06 -13.20
CA LEU A 238 12.65 -12.00 -12.11
C LEU A 238 11.74 -13.24 -12.17
N ARG A 239 10.57 -13.09 -12.78
CA ARG A 239 9.56 -14.15 -12.96
C ARG A 239 9.69 -14.85 -14.31
N GLU A 240 10.60 -14.42 -15.18
CA GLU A 240 10.85 -15.00 -16.50
C GLU A 240 9.59 -15.04 -17.39
N ILE A 241 8.77 -13.98 -17.31
CA ILE A 241 7.57 -13.79 -18.15
C ILE A 241 7.60 -12.43 -18.83
N SER A 242 6.75 -12.23 -19.85
CA SER A 242 6.70 -10.91 -20.53
C SER A 242 6.12 -9.83 -19.60
N PRO A 243 6.53 -8.56 -19.78
CA PRO A 243 5.96 -7.43 -19.03
C PRO A 243 4.44 -7.33 -19.17
N GLU A 244 3.88 -7.66 -20.33
CA GLU A 244 2.43 -7.64 -20.59
C GLU A 244 1.70 -8.65 -19.72
N ARG A 245 2.23 -9.89 -19.66
CA ARG A 245 1.64 -10.96 -18.82
C ARG A 245 1.78 -10.64 -17.33
N MET A 246 2.92 -10.04 -16.93
CA MET A 246 3.12 -9.60 -15.56
C MET A 246 2.12 -8.50 -15.19
N ALA A 247 1.94 -7.50 -16.06
CA ALA A 247 0.98 -6.41 -15.84
C ALA A 247 -0.46 -6.94 -15.69
N GLU A 248 -0.90 -7.83 -16.57
CA GLU A 248 -2.23 -8.45 -16.53
C GLU A 248 -2.46 -9.16 -15.18
N GLN A 249 -1.51 -10.00 -14.78
CA GLN A 249 -1.59 -10.75 -13.52
C GLN A 249 -1.65 -9.83 -12.29
N LEU A 250 -0.78 -8.83 -12.21
CA LEU A 250 -0.74 -7.88 -11.10
C LEU A 250 -2.02 -7.02 -11.06
N TYR A 251 -2.51 -6.61 -12.23
CA TYR A 251 -3.73 -5.84 -12.35
C TYR A 251 -4.96 -6.61 -11.86
N GLU A 252 -5.11 -7.88 -12.26
CA GLU A 252 -6.18 -8.75 -11.79
C GLU A 252 -6.12 -8.98 -10.27
N ASN A 253 -4.93 -9.18 -9.72
CA ASN A 253 -4.73 -9.31 -8.28
C ASN A 253 -5.18 -8.03 -7.54
N ALA A 254 -4.78 -6.87 -8.06
CA ALA A 254 -5.18 -5.58 -7.49
C ALA A 254 -6.69 -5.39 -7.56
N LEU A 255 -7.33 -5.64 -8.69
CA LEU A 255 -8.80 -5.56 -8.80
C LEU A 255 -9.49 -6.45 -7.76
N ARG A 256 -8.96 -7.65 -7.53
CA ARG A 256 -9.54 -8.61 -6.57
C ARG A 256 -9.49 -8.08 -5.14
N ILE A 257 -8.35 -7.62 -4.67
CA ILE A 257 -8.21 -7.15 -3.28
C ILE A 257 -8.91 -5.81 -3.05
N PHE A 258 -8.97 -4.92 -4.06
CA PHE A 258 -9.68 -3.65 -3.99
C PHE A 258 -11.21 -3.78 -4.23
N GLY A 259 -11.70 -4.98 -4.52
CA GLY A 259 -13.13 -5.23 -4.79
C GLY A 259 -13.64 -4.47 -6.02
N LEU A 260 -12.78 -4.28 -7.03
CA LEU A 260 -13.09 -3.58 -8.27
C LEU A 260 -13.29 -4.57 -9.42
N ARG A 261 -14.07 -4.14 -10.42
CA ARG A 261 -14.22 -4.85 -11.68
C ARG A 261 -13.48 -4.11 -12.79
N ASP A 262 -13.05 -4.85 -13.79
CA ASP A 262 -12.54 -4.24 -15.02
C ASP A 262 -13.75 -3.76 -15.85
N GLU A 263 -14.08 -2.48 -15.76
CA GLU A 263 -15.19 -1.85 -16.47
C GLU A 263 -14.72 -1.10 -17.73
N VAL A 264 -13.54 -1.47 -18.26
CA VAL A 264 -12.93 -0.80 -19.44
C VAL A 264 -12.83 -1.75 -20.60
#